data_95159ccb2d7d920786835a499703020e
#
_entry.id   95159ccb2d7d920786835a499703020e
#
_cell.length_a   1.000
_cell.length_b   1.000
_cell.length_c   1.000
_cell.angle_alpha   90.00
_cell.angle_beta   90.00
_cell.angle_gamma   90.00
#
_symmetry.space_group_name_H-M   'P 1'
#
loop_
_entity.id
_entity.type
_entity.pdbx_description
1 polymer ?
#
loop_
_entity_poly.entity_id
_entity_poly.type
_entity_poly.pdbx_seq_one_letter_code
_entity_poly.pdbx_strand_id
1 'polypeptide(L)'
;MVAPDPSLKEVLLAHLFDPKHVTRLHDPERKSFQDPALLLPLIRPFDRGDSAEIGAGSGYFFFPMAEVLSRRGICHAVELQPGMVEHFNRELESKPFRDRVRTVLSEKDRIPLPEGSLEVVWMVNVFHELTHPREIFSEIFRILSPSGQCLVVDWMKESTPKGPPPEERKSEVDLYDVLIAAGFVKIRSHDLYPYHYVVEALKD
;
A
#
# COMPACT_ATOMS: atom_id res chain seq x y z
N MET A 1 14.16 27.31 18.89
CA MET A 1 13.31 26.25 18.35
C MET A 1 11.87 26.73 18.49
N VAL A 2 11.23 27.07 17.36
CA VAL A 2 9.83 27.49 17.33
C VAL A 2 9.00 26.18 17.32
N ALA A 3 8.06 26.05 18.25
CA ALA A 3 7.14 24.91 18.25
C ALA A 3 6.33 24.92 16.94
N PRO A 4 6.12 23.77 16.28
CA PRO A 4 5.34 23.73 15.05
C PRO A 4 3.91 24.19 15.33
N ASP A 5 3.38 25.01 14.44
CA ASP A 5 2.01 25.54 14.48
C ASP A 5 1.01 24.38 14.58
N PRO A 6 0.14 24.34 15.60
CA PRO A 6 -0.85 23.27 15.75
C PRO A 6 -1.81 23.17 14.55
N SER A 7 -2.06 24.25 13.81
CA SER A 7 -2.86 24.23 12.57
C SER A 7 -2.25 23.40 11.44
N LEU A 8 -0.91 23.37 11.36
CA LEU A 8 -0.21 22.51 10.37
C LEU A 8 -0.29 21.02 10.72
N LYS A 9 -0.37 20.67 12.02
CA LYS A 9 -0.61 19.29 12.45
C LYS A 9 -2.02 18.80 12.09
N GLU A 10 -3.03 19.65 12.25
CA GLU A 10 -4.42 19.31 11.91
C GLU A 10 -4.61 19.17 10.39
N VAL A 11 -4.01 20.05 9.59
CA VAL A 11 -4.05 19.94 8.12
C VAL A 11 -3.30 18.70 7.61
N LEU A 12 -2.17 18.33 8.23
CA LEU A 12 -1.39 17.12 7.87
C LEU A 12 -2.07 15.81 8.30
N LEU A 13 -2.97 15.86 9.29
CA LEU A 13 -3.75 14.70 9.75
C LEU A 13 -5.11 14.57 9.04
N ALA A 14 -5.59 15.63 8.38
CA ALA A 14 -6.90 15.66 7.73
C ALA A 14 -7.01 14.71 6.52
N HIS A 15 -5.89 14.20 5.99
CA HIS A 15 -5.85 13.26 4.86
C HIS A 15 -5.58 11.81 5.27
N LEU A 16 -5.28 11.53 6.56
CA LEU A 16 -5.03 10.16 7.02
C LEU A 16 -6.34 9.52 7.48
N PHE A 17 -6.51 8.23 7.11
CA PHE A 17 -7.66 7.45 7.56
C PHE A 17 -7.75 7.43 9.10
N ASP A 18 -8.94 7.76 9.66
CA ASP A 18 -9.16 7.72 11.12
C ASP A 18 -9.35 6.26 11.58
N PRO A 19 -8.46 5.72 12.45
CA PRO A 19 -8.56 4.35 12.96
C PRO A 19 -9.90 4.01 13.64
N LYS A 20 -10.65 5.01 14.12
CA LYS A 20 -12.00 4.81 14.69
C LYS A 20 -13.00 4.28 13.67
N HIS A 21 -12.73 4.43 12.38
CA HIS A 21 -13.59 3.99 11.29
C HIS A 21 -13.09 2.70 10.62
N VAL A 22 -12.15 1.98 11.24
CA VAL A 22 -11.53 0.76 10.69
C VAL A 22 -12.53 -0.29 10.22
N THR A 23 -13.70 -0.40 10.85
CA THR A 23 -14.78 -1.32 10.44
C THR A 23 -15.30 -1.06 9.02
N ARG A 24 -15.21 0.19 8.53
CA ARG A 24 -15.60 0.54 7.15
C ARG A 24 -14.66 -0.09 6.11
N LEU A 25 -13.42 -0.38 6.49
CA LEU A 25 -12.45 -1.03 5.60
C LEU A 25 -12.79 -2.51 5.35
N HIS A 26 -13.65 -3.10 6.19
CA HIS A 26 -14.14 -4.48 6.06
C HIS A 26 -15.59 -4.57 5.59
N ASP A 27 -16.16 -3.49 5.01
CA ASP A 27 -17.51 -3.53 4.44
C ASP A 27 -17.58 -4.69 3.42
N PRO A 28 -18.50 -5.65 3.61
CA PRO A 28 -18.68 -6.78 2.69
C PRO A 28 -18.96 -6.33 1.23
N GLU A 29 -19.59 -5.16 1.05
CA GLU A 29 -19.84 -4.58 -0.28
C GLU A 29 -18.53 -4.24 -1.00
N ARG A 30 -17.43 -3.97 -0.27
CA ARG A 30 -16.12 -3.65 -0.87
C ARG A 30 -15.64 -4.75 -1.82
N LYS A 31 -15.93 -6.00 -1.51
CA LYS A 31 -15.57 -7.13 -2.36
C LYS A 31 -16.19 -7.04 -3.77
N SER A 32 -17.37 -6.43 -3.91
CA SER A 32 -18.05 -6.31 -5.20
C SER A 32 -17.34 -5.35 -6.18
N PHE A 33 -16.53 -4.41 -5.69
CA PHE A 33 -15.82 -3.43 -6.50
C PHE A 33 -14.30 -3.41 -6.28
N GLN A 34 -13.79 -4.08 -5.26
CA GLN A 34 -12.35 -4.15 -4.95
C GLN A 34 -12.01 -5.48 -4.26
N ASP A 35 -12.17 -6.61 -4.98
CA ASP A 35 -11.82 -7.94 -4.46
C ASP A 35 -10.31 -8.14 -4.48
N PRO A 36 -9.66 -8.38 -3.32
CA PRO A 36 -8.23 -8.66 -3.26
C PRO A 36 -7.77 -9.85 -4.11
N ALA A 37 -8.65 -10.85 -4.32
CA ALA A 37 -8.32 -12.04 -5.10
C ALA A 37 -7.98 -11.73 -6.55
N LEU A 38 -8.48 -10.62 -7.11
CA LEU A 38 -8.19 -10.19 -8.48
C LEU A 38 -6.77 -9.62 -8.63
N LEU A 39 -6.13 -9.14 -7.54
CA LEU A 39 -4.77 -8.60 -7.60
C LEU A 39 -3.71 -9.71 -7.63
N LEU A 40 -3.97 -10.86 -7.00
CA LEU A 40 -3.02 -11.98 -6.90
C LEU A 40 -2.45 -12.45 -8.25
N PRO A 41 -3.26 -12.60 -9.34
CA PRO A 41 -2.74 -13.02 -10.64
C PRO A 41 -1.76 -12.06 -11.29
N LEU A 42 -1.74 -10.78 -10.86
CA LEU A 42 -0.78 -9.79 -11.36
C LEU A 42 0.60 -9.94 -10.71
N ILE A 43 0.70 -10.63 -9.57
CA ILE A 43 1.99 -10.87 -8.93
C ILE A 43 2.82 -11.81 -9.77
N ARG A 44 3.97 -11.33 -10.20
CA ARG A 44 4.91 -12.11 -10.99
C ARG A 44 5.41 -13.33 -10.19
N PRO A 45 5.63 -14.47 -10.86
CA PRO A 45 6.20 -15.64 -10.20
C PRO A 45 7.59 -15.34 -9.63
N PHE A 46 7.80 -15.71 -8.38
CA PHE A 46 9.12 -15.78 -7.73
C PHE A 46 9.15 -17.03 -6.83
N ASP A 47 10.30 -17.65 -6.69
CA ASP A 47 10.40 -18.92 -5.95
C ASP A 47 10.43 -18.69 -4.45
N ARG A 48 11.30 -17.78 -4.01
CA ARG A 48 11.47 -17.37 -2.61
C ARG A 48 11.76 -15.87 -2.54
N GLY A 49 11.33 -15.25 -1.48
CA GLY A 49 11.60 -13.86 -1.19
C GLY A 49 10.48 -13.22 -0.35
N ASP A 50 10.80 -12.11 0.23
CA ASP A 50 9.89 -11.37 1.09
C ASP A 50 9.02 -10.42 0.27
N SER A 51 7.91 -10.02 0.86
CA SER A 51 6.93 -9.12 0.24
C SER A 51 6.42 -8.10 1.24
N ALA A 52 5.87 -6.98 0.77
CA ALA A 52 5.31 -5.97 1.66
C ALA A 52 4.06 -5.30 1.09
N GLU A 53 3.11 -4.97 1.97
CA GLU A 53 2.08 -3.96 1.72
C GLU A 53 2.46 -2.65 2.41
N ILE A 54 2.42 -1.55 1.65
CA ILE A 54 2.59 -0.20 2.19
C ILE A 54 1.22 0.38 2.49
N GLY A 55 1.00 0.75 3.77
CA GLY A 55 -0.30 1.13 4.28
C GLY A 55 -1.24 -0.06 4.45
N ALA A 56 -0.79 -1.09 5.17
CA ALA A 56 -1.55 -2.33 5.35
C ALA A 56 -2.91 -2.13 6.05
N GLY A 57 -3.07 -1.05 6.79
CA GLY A 57 -4.32 -0.64 7.42
C GLY A 57 -4.95 -1.76 8.26
N SER A 58 -6.20 -2.10 7.94
CA SER A 58 -6.93 -3.19 8.61
C SER A 58 -6.57 -4.60 8.12
N GLY A 59 -5.71 -4.73 7.11
CA GLY A 59 -5.34 -6.00 6.52
C GLY A 59 -6.30 -6.52 5.45
N TYR A 60 -7.23 -5.71 4.95
CA TYR A 60 -8.22 -6.15 3.96
C TYR A 60 -7.58 -6.74 2.71
N PHE A 61 -6.55 -6.12 2.16
CA PHE A 61 -5.73 -6.68 1.07
C PHE A 61 -4.62 -7.58 1.60
N PHE A 62 -3.99 -7.18 2.70
CA PHE A 62 -2.83 -7.88 3.24
C PHE A 62 -3.10 -9.35 3.52
N PHE A 63 -4.16 -9.67 4.26
CA PHE A 63 -4.39 -11.05 4.70
C PHE A 63 -4.65 -12.04 3.55
N PRO A 64 -5.49 -11.74 2.53
CA PRO A 64 -5.63 -12.59 1.36
C PRO A 64 -4.33 -12.76 0.56
N MET A 65 -3.53 -11.70 0.43
CA MET A 65 -2.24 -11.75 -0.24
C MET A 65 -1.22 -12.58 0.54
N ALA A 66 -1.13 -12.35 1.85
CA ALA A 66 -0.22 -13.07 2.74
C ALA A 66 -0.55 -14.56 2.87
N GLU A 67 -1.80 -14.98 2.77
CA GLU A 67 -2.18 -16.40 2.74
C GLU A 67 -1.46 -17.18 1.65
N VAL A 68 -1.20 -16.53 0.51
CA VAL A 68 -0.49 -17.12 -0.63
C VAL A 68 1.03 -16.86 -0.53
N LEU A 69 1.41 -15.60 -0.32
CA LEU A 69 2.82 -15.15 -0.41
C LEU A 69 3.67 -15.61 0.76
N SER A 70 3.09 -15.79 1.95
CA SER A 70 3.80 -16.27 3.13
C SER A 70 4.41 -17.67 2.97
N ARG A 71 3.98 -18.42 1.97
CA ARG A 71 4.59 -19.70 1.59
C ARG A 71 5.96 -19.54 0.94
N ARG A 72 6.29 -18.34 0.46
CA ARG A 72 7.53 -18.02 -0.28
C ARG A 72 8.53 -17.26 0.58
N GLY A 73 8.07 -16.45 1.54
CA GLY A 73 8.91 -15.62 2.41
C GLY A 73 8.13 -14.96 3.53
N ILE A 74 8.71 -13.95 4.12
CA ILE A 74 8.05 -13.09 5.12
C ILE A 74 7.20 -12.05 4.38
N CYS A 75 5.99 -11.82 4.88
CA CYS A 75 5.13 -10.73 4.44
C CYS A 75 5.20 -9.58 5.45
N HIS A 76 5.61 -8.40 5.00
CA HIS A 76 5.74 -7.21 5.85
C HIS A 76 4.49 -6.33 5.71
N ALA A 77 3.78 -6.11 6.81
CA ALA A 77 2.70 -5.14 6.90
C ALA A 77 3.29 -3.80 7.35
N VAL A 78 3.53 -2.91 6.41
CA VAL A 78 4.11 -1.58 6.67
C VAL A 78 2.98 -0.59 6.91
N GLU A 79 3.00 0.09 8.05
CA GLU A 79 1.94 1.02 8.44
C GLU A 79 2.54 2.24 9.18
N LEU A 80 1.96 3.41 8.95
CA LEU A 80 2.42 4.68 9.52
C LEU A 80 1.81 4.94 10.90
N GLN A 81 0.57 4.46 11.14
CA GLN A 81 -0.20 4.79 12.32
C GLN A 81 -0.10 3.71 13.40
N PRO A 82 0.46 4.00 14.61
CA PRO A 82 0.58 3.00 15.68
C PRO A 82 -0.75 2.33 16.05
N GLY A 83 -1.86 3.09 16.07
CA GLY A 83 -3.19 2.54 16.38
C GLY A 83 -3.67 1.53 15.34
N MET A 84 -3.31 1.71 14.05
CA MET A 84 -3.60 0.73 12.99
C MET A 84 -2.72 -0.51 13.12
N VAL A 85 -1.44 -0.35 13.49
CA VAL A 85 -0.54 -1.47 13.80
C VAL A 85 -1.10 -2.34 14.93
N GLU A 86 -1.60 -1.72 16.00
CA GLU A 86 -2.23 -2.46 17.10
C GLU A 86 -3.49 -3.22 16.67
N HIS A 87 -4.34 -2.59 15.85
CA HIS A 87 -5.53 -3.24 15.29
C HIS A 87 -5.13 -4.42 14.40
N PHE A 88 -4.21 -4.20 13.46
CA PHE A 88 -3.70 -5.22 12.55
C PHE A 88 -3.14 -6.42 13.31
N ASN A 89 -2.33 -6.20 14.35
CA ASN A 89 -1.74 -7.27 15.16
C ASN A 89 -2.81 -8.14 15.85
N ARG A 90 -3.89 -7.53 16.38
CA ARG A 90 -5.00 -8.29 16.96
C ARG A 90 -5.67 -9.20 15.94
N GLU A 91 -5.91 -8.70 14.73
CA GLU A 91 -6.49 -9.51 13.63
C GLU A 91 -5.54 -10.61 13.16
N LEU A 92 -4.22 -10.34 13.14
CA LEU A 92 -3.18 -11.28 12.74
C LEU A 92 -3.10 -12.49 13.67
N GLU A 93 -3.36 -12.35 14.97
CA GLU A 93 -3.27 -13.43 15.96
C GLU A 93 -4.07 -14.69 15.55
N SER A 94 -5.21 -14.48 14.86
CA SER A 94 -6.08 -15.55 14.40
C SER A 94 -5.65 -16.22 13.09
N LYS A 95 -4.64 -15.68 12.39
CA LYS A 95 -4.26 -16.14 11.05
C LYS A 95 -3.26 -17.32 11.11
N PRO A 96 -3.47 -18.36 10.29
CA PRO A 96 -2.60 -19.56 10.31
C PRO A 96 -1.16 -19.26 9.84
N PHE A 97 -0.94 -18.16 9.13
CA PHE A 97 0.37 -17.74 8.60
C PHE A 97 1.04 -16.62 9.42
N ARG A 98 0.53 -16.32 10.63
CA ARG A 98 1.02 -15.23 11.48
C ARG A 98 2.53 -15.25 11.72
N ASP A 99 3.13 -16.43 11.87
CA ASP A 99 4.56 -16.58 12.12
C ASP A 99 5.44 -16.13 10.94
N ARG A 100 4.81 -15.96 9.75
CA ARG A 100 5.42 -15.46 8.51
C ARG A 100 5.07 -14.01 8.21
N VAL A 101 4.47 -13.29 9.16
CA VAL A 101 4.14 -11.86 9.02
C VAL A 101 4.96 -11.05 10.00
N ARG A 102 5.36 -9.85 9.58
CA ARG A 102 6.01 -8.85 10.41
C ARG A 102 5.33 -7.51 10.20
N THR A 103 4.87 -6.89 11.27
CA THR A 103 4.41 -5.51 11.26
C THR A 103 5.58 -4.55 11.36
N VAL A 104 5.57 -3.53 10.54
CA VAL A 104 6.64 -2.54 10.42
C VAL A 104 6.02 -1.15 10.57
N LEU A 105 6.37 -0.44 11.63
CA LEU A 105 5.99 0.96 11.77
C LEU A 105 6.92 1.81 10.90
N SER A 106 6.35 2.50 9.91
CA SER A 106 7.10 3.38 9.01
C SER A 106 7.10 4.83 9.49
N GLU A 107 7.98 5.62 8.90
CA GLU A 107 7.93 7.09 8.95
C GLU A 107 7.25 7.61 7.68
N LYS A 108 6.97 8.93 7.63
CA LYS A 108 6.26 9.56 6.49
C LYS A 108 7.02 9.51 5.17
N ASP A 109 8.35 9.37 5.23
CA ASP A 109 9.29 9.44 4.11
C ASP A 109 10.30 8.29 4.12
N ARG A 110 10.16 7.34 5.07
CA ARG A 110 11.12 6.24 5.25
C ARG A 110 10.43 4.93 5.60
N ILE A 111 10.88 3.87 4.94
CA ILE A 111 10.47 2.48 5.22
C ILE A 111 11.66 1.73 5.84
N PRO A 112 11.59 1.31 7.13
CA PRO A 112 12.73 0.70 7.84
C PRO A 112 12.93 -0.79 7.45
N LEU A 113 13.02 -1.05 6.15
CA LEU A 113 13.37 -2.35 5.57
C LEU A 113 14.69 -2.26 4.81
N PRO A 114 15.48 -3.36 4.73
CA PRO A 114 16.75 -3.36 4.03
C PRO A 114 16.61 -3.09 2.53
N GLU A 115 17.65 -2.52 1.92
CA GLU A 115 17.75 -2.37 0.48
C GLU A 115 17.71 -3.73 -0.21
N GLY A 116 16.98 -3.83 -1.34
CA GLY A 116 16.94 -5.02 -2.18
C GLY A 116 16.36 -6.27 -1.51
N SER A 117 15.57 -6.11 -0.45
CA SER A 117 15.09 -7.24 0.37
C SER A 117 13.75 -7.83 -0.06
N LEU A 118 13.01 -7.16 -0.96
CA LEU A 118 11.64 -7.54 -1.31
C LEU A 118 11.49 -7.88 -2.80
N GLU A 119 10.78 -8.97 -3.10
CA GLU A 119 10.43 -9.37 -4.47
C GLU A 119 9.20 -8.61 -4.98
N VAL A 120 8.26 -8.31 -4.10
CA VAL A 120 7.05 -7.59 -4.46
C VAL A 120 6.61 -6.64 -3.35
N VAL A 121 6.22 -5.45 -3.75
CA VAL A 121 5.55 -4.45 -2.91
C VAL A 121 4.22 -4.10 -3.54
N TRP A 122 3.15 -4.04 -2.72
CA TRP A 122 1.88 -3.49 -3.17
C TRP A 122 1.41 -2.38 -2.24
N MET A 123 0.62 -1.48 -2.79
CA MET A 123 0.01 -0.34 -2.09
C MET A 123 -1.43 -0.19 -2.58
N VAL A 124 -2.39 -0.16 -1.67
CA VAL A 124 -3.82 -0.08 -2.03
C VAL A 124 -4.51 1.03 -1.26
N ASN A 125 -5.07 2.00 -1.98
CA ASN A 125 -5.79 3.16 -1.43
C ASN A 125 -4.95 3.98 -0.43
N VAL A 126 -3.69 4.22 -0.75
CA VAL A 126 -2.73 4.97 0.08
C VAL A 126 -2.08 6.10 -0.71
N PHE A 127 -1.88 5.94 -2.02
CA PHE A 127 -1.17 6.92 -2.83
C PHE A 127 -1.81 8.32 -2.74
N HIS A 128 -3.13 8.40 -2.73
CA HIS A 128 -3.85 9.67 -2.61
C HIS A 128 -3.60 10.37 -1.27
N GLU A 129 -3.29 9.64 -0.19
CA GLU A 129 -3.01 10.17 1.14
C GLU A 129 -1.55 10.65 1.31
N LEU A 130 -0.62 10.22 0.43
CA LEU A 130 0.81 10.53 0.57
C LEU A 130 1.09 12.03 0.42
N THR A 131 1.69 12.63 1.45
CA THR A 131 2.18 14.02 1.41
C THR A 131 3.56 14.13 0.75
N HIS A 132 4.36 13.06 0.78
CA HIS A 132 5.71 12.96 0.21
C HIS A 132 5.82 11.74 -0.73
N PRO A 133 5.05 11.71 -1.85
CA PRO A 133 5.01 10.52 -2.70
C PRO A 133 6.35 10.18 -3.35
N ARG A 134 7.17 11.18 -3.70
CA ARG A 134 8.49 10.94 -4.32
C ARG A 134 9.44 10.20 -3.37
N GLU A 135 9.46 10.59 -2.11
CA GLU A 135 10.28 10.00 -1.05
C GLU A 135 9.85 8.55 -0.80
N ILE A 136 8.55 8.31 -0.67
CA ILE A 136 8.02 6.96 -0.45
C ILE A 136 8.29 6.05 -1.66
N PHE A 137 8.11 6.52 -2.90
CA PHE A 137 8.41 5.70 -4.07
C PHE A 137 9.91 5.47 -4.27
N SER A 138 10.78 6.40 -3.86
CA SER A 138 12.22 6.17 -3.78
C SER A 138 12.58 5.09 -2.75
N GLU A 139 11.92 5.09 -1.59
CA GLU A 139 12.07 4.04 -0.58
C GLU A 139 11.54 2.68 -1.07
N ILE A 140 10.37 2.64 -1.74
CA ILE A 140 9.85 1.41 -2.36
C ILE A 140 10.84 0.88 -3.39
N PHE A 141 11.38 1.75 -4.25
CA PHE A 141 12.42 1.36 -5.20
C PHE A 141 13.68 0.82 -4.52
N ARG A 142 14.13 1.47 -3.44
CA ARG A 142 15.29 1.03 -2.66
C ARG A 142 15.13 -0.37 -2.08
N ILE A 143 13.96 -0.65 -1.44
CA ILE A 143 13.72 -1.92 -0.74
C ILE A 143 13.42 -3.09 -1.69
N LEU A 144 12.98 -2.83 -2.93
CA LEU A 144 12.79 -3.87 -3.94
C LEU A 144 14.13 -4.44 -4.42
N SER A 145 14.15 -5.76 -4.62
CA SER A 145 15.24 -6.49 -5.29
C SER A 145 15.34 -6.10 -6.77
N PRO A 146 16.48 -6.36 -7.45
CA PRO A 146 16.53 -6.27 -8.90
C PRO A 146 15.41 -7.10 -9.55
N SER A 147 14.73 -6.55 -10.53
CA SER A 147 13.52 -7.09 -11.16
C SER A 147 12.29 -7.21 -10.24
N GLY A 148 12.37 -6.68 -9.03
CA GLY A 148 11.27 -6.61 -8.08
C GLY A 148 10.08 -5.80 -8.61
N GLN A 149 8.89 -6.17 -8.19
CA GLN A 149 7.61 -5.64 -8.68
C GLN A 149 6.98 -4.68 -7.68
N CYS A 150 6.49 -3.55 -8.16
CA CYS A 150 5.60 -2.64 -7.44
C CYS A 150 4.21 -2.70 -8.08
N LEU A 151 3.17 -2.88 -7.26
CA LEU A 151 1.76 -2.81 -7.64
C LEU A 151 1.07 -1.71 -6.86
N VAL A 152 0.44 -0.77 -7.55
CA VAL A 152 -0.32 0.31 -6.90
C VAL A 152 -1.76 0.28 -7.38
N VAL A 153 -2.69 0.29 -6.43
CA VAL A 153 -4.13 0.39 -6.66
C VAL A 153 -4.62 1.65 -5.96
N ASP A 154 -5.25 2.56 -6.70
CA ASP A 154 -5.84 3.73 -6.06
C ASP A 154 -7.06 4.24 -6.84
N TRP A 155 -7.84 5.11 -6.21
CA TRP A 155 -9.07 5.66 -6.74
C TRP A 155 -8.84 6.46 -8.02
N MET A 156 -9.63 6.19 -9.07
CA MET A 156 -9.68 7.06 -10.26
C MET A 156 -10.08 8.48 -9.84
N LYS A 157 -9.40 9.50 -10.39
CA LYS A 157 -9.67 10.92 -10.09
C LYS A 157 -10.91 11.42 -10.84
N GLU A 158 -12.04 10.75 -10.61
CA GLU A 158 -13.33 11.05 -11.17
C GLU A 158 -14.45 10.78 -10.16
N SER A 159 -15.68 11.22 -10.43
CA SER A 159 -16.82 10.94 -9.55
C SER A 159 -17.17 9.45 -9.60
N THR A 160 -17.12 8.79 -8.46
CA THR A 160 -17.48 7.39 -8.28
C THR A 160 -18.50 7.24 -7.14
N PRO A 161 -19.29 6.16 -7.11
CA PRO A 161 -20.28 5.94 -6.04
C PRO A 161 -19.68 5.73 -4.64
N LYS A 162 -18.41 5.43 -4.56
CA LYS A 162 -17.66 5.12 -3.34
C LYS A 162 -16.33 5.86 -3.33
N GLY A 163 -15.67 5.90 -2.16
CA GLY A 163 -14.33 6.47 -1.97
C GLY A 163 -14.33 7.94 -1.54
N PRO A 164 -13.13 8.52 -1.39
CA PRO A 164 -12.98 9.94 -1.05
C PRO A 164 -13.46 10.85 -2.19
N PRO A 165 -13.72 12.13 -1.94
CA PRO A 165 -14.04 13.09 -2.99
C PRO A 165 -12.96 13.17 -4.08
N PRO A 166 -13.29 13.44 -5.36
CA PRO A 166 -12.32 13.49 -6.45
C PRO A 166 -11.15 14.46 -6.24
N GLU A 167 -11.38 15.56 -5.52
CA GLU A 167 -10.37 16.58 -5.18
C GLU A 167 -9.28 16.05 -4.22
N GLU A 168 -9.59 15.04 -3.41
CA GLU A 168 -8.65 14.38 -2.51
C GLU A 168 -7.87 13.26 -3.20
N ARG A 169 -8.22 12.90 -4.45
CA ARG A 169 -7.58 11.81 -5.19
C ARG A 169 -6.42 12.32 -6.04
N LYS A 170 -5.43 11.47 -6.22
CA LYS A 170 -4.36 11.65 -7.21
C LYS A 170 -4.69 10.88 -8.48
N SER A 171 -4.31 11.42 -9.63
CA SER A 171 -4.53 10.75 -10.91
C SER A 171 -3.51 9.64 -11.14
N GLU A 172 -3.83 8.75 -12.08
CA GLU A 172 -2.89 7.74 -12.58
C GLU A 172 -1.63 8.38 -13.21
N VAL A 173 -1.78 9.56 -13.84
CA VAL A 173 -0.65 10.33 -14.39
C VAL A 173 0.29 10.80 -13.29
N ASP A 174 -0.25 11.29 -12.15
CA ASP A 174 0.57 11.67 -10.99
C ASP A 174 1.37 10.46 -10.47
N LEU A 175 0.79 9.24 -10.53
CA LEU A 175 1.48 8.01 -10.15
C LEU A 175 2.60 7.65 -11.14
N TYR A 176 2.35 7.74 -12.44
CA TYR A 176 3.38 7.49 -13.46
C TYR A 176 4.59 8.40 -13.27
N ASP A 177 4.34 9.70 -13.00
CA ASP A 177 5.40 10.69 -12.79
C ASP A 177 6.32 10.32 -11.60
N VAL A 178 5.75 9.87 -10.49
CA VAL A 178 6.55 9.49 -9.32
C VAL A 178 7.26 8.15 -9.51
N LEU A 179 6.66 7.19 -10.21
CA LEU A 179 7.29 5.91 -10.54
C LEU A 179 8.50 6.12 -11.46
N ILE A 180 8.35 6.91 -12.54
CA ILE A 180 9.43 7.23 -13.45
C ILE A 180 10.55 7.98 -12.71
N ALA A 181 10.20 8.96 -11.88
CA ALA A 181 11.17 9.72 -11.11
C ALA A 181 11.97 8.88 -10.11
N ALA A 182 11.36 7.81 -9.58
CA ALA A 182 12.02 6.86 -8.68
C ALA A 182 12.92 5.84 -9.42
N GLY A 183 12.82 5.73 -10.75
CA GLY A 183 13.64 4.84 -11.58
C GLY A 183 12.95 3.55 -12.00
N PHE A 184 11.64 3.42 -11.76
CA PHE A 184 10.88 2.27 -12.23
C PHE A 184 10.77 2.22 -13.76
N VAL A 185 10.75 1.02 -14.29
CA VAL A 185 10.61 0.71 -15.74
C VAL A 185 9.42 -0.22 -15.98
N LYS A 186 9.08 -0.41 -17.27
CA LYS A 186 7.99 -1.33 -17.67
C LYS A 186 6.68 -1.05 -16.94
N ILE A 187 6.35 0.23 -16.80
CA ILE A 187 5.13 0.68 -16.13
C ILE A 187 3.93 0.31 -17.01
N ARG A 188 2.93 -0.36 -16.43
CA ARG A 188 1.73 -0.84 -17.13
C ARG A 188 0.49 -0.59 -16.30
N SER A 189 -0.60 -0.18 -16.96
CA SER A 189 -1.92 -0.12 -16.38
C SER A 189 -2.70 -1.42 -16.62
N HIS A 190 -3.55 -1.77 -15.66
CA HIS A 190 -4.44 -2.94 -15.74
C HIS A 190 -5.88 -2.49 -15.42
N ASP A 191 -6.82 -2.91 -16.25
CA ASP A 191 -8.26 -2.71 -16.02
C ASP A 191 -8.80 -3.87 -15.16
N LEU A 192 -8.82 -3.65 -13.83
CA LEU A 192 -9.14 -4.69 -12.84
C LEU A 192 -10.35 -4.34 -11.98
N TYR A 193 -10.51 -3.07 -11.62
CA TYR A 193 -11.54 -2.61 -10.71
C TYR A 193 -12.35 -1.45 -11.30
N PRO A 194 -13.68 -1.38 -11.06
CA PRO A 194 -14.54 -0.38 -11.70
C PRO A 194 -14.28 1.07 -11.27
N TYR A 195 -13.61 1.29 -10.13
CA TYR A 195 -13.40 2.64 -9.57
C TYR A 195 -11.94 2.96 -9.26
N HIS A 196 -11.03 2.04 -9.61
CA HIS A 196 -9.60 2.19 -9.29
C HIS A 196 -8.74 1.93 -10.52
N TYR A 197 -7.69 2.71 -10.67
CA TYR A 197 -6.60 2.31 -11.53
C TYR A 197 -5.68 1.31 -10.82
N VAL A 198 -5.06 0.44 -11.59
CA VAL A 198 -4.07 -0.52 -11.11
C VAL A 198 -2.83 -0.38 -11.97
N VAL A 199 -1.71 -0.03 -11.35
CA VAL A 199 -0.44 0.17 -12.06
C VAL A 199 0.60 -0.81 -11.54
N GLU A 200 1.22 -1.51 -12.47
CA GLU A 200 2.39 -2.37 -12.27
C GLU A 200 3.65 -1.62 -12.72
N ALA A 201 4.72 -1.69 -11.96
CA ALA A 201 6.02 -1.18 -12.31
C ALA A 201 7.13 -2.13 -11.84
N LEU A 202 8.25 -2.18 -12.57
CA LEU A 202 9.37 -3.05 -12.24
C LEU A 202 10.61 -2.22 -11.93
N LYS A 203 11.39 -2.69 -10.95
CA LYS A 203 12.79 -2.28 -10.76
C LYS A 203 13.65 -3.04 -11.77
N ASP A 204 14.57 -2.33 -12.46
CA ASP A 204 15.50 -2.97 -13.42
C ASP A 204 16.65 -3.66 -12.70
#